data_40b15402d62431d331eaa2377610898f
#
_entry.id   40b15402d62431d331eaa2377610898f
#
_cell.length_a   1.000
_cell.length_b   1.000
_cell.length_c   1.000
_cell.angle_alpha   90.00
_cell.angle_beta   90.00
_cell.angle_gamma   90.00
#
_symmetry.space_group_name_H-M   'P 1'
#
loop_
_entity.id
_entity.type
_entity.pdbx_description
1 polymer ?
#
loop_
_entity_poly.entity_id
_entity_poly.type
_entity_poly.pdbx_seq_one_letter_code
_entity_poly.pdbx_strand_id
1 'polypeptide(L)'
;MNAEEKAAMFWDLAQPMMLSGEAEKGTMMGHPCLRTKGKFFASLGRQDNDLIVKLPAERVQALIAADKAAPFAPNGRTFREWALITELDEQAWKGYLEEAKAFVA
;
A
#
# COMPACT_ATOMS: atom_id res chain seq x y z
N MET A 1 2.14 4.35 18.45
CA MET A 1 2.52 4.13 17.09
C MET A 1 2.23 5.35 16.27
N ASN A 2 3.20 5.84 15.55
CA ASN A 2 3.03 7.12 14.91
C ASN A 2 3.27 7.06 13.40
N ALA A 3 2.90 8.15 12.74
CA ALA A 3 3.00 8.24 11.29
C ALA A 3 4.44 8.15 10.80
N GLU A 4 5.40 8.65 11.59
CA GLU A 4 6.80 8.60 11.20
C GLU A 4 7.33 7.17 11.13
N GLU A 5 6.94 6.33 12.09
CA GLU A 5 7.35 4.93 12.08
C GLU A 5 6.79 4.19 10.88
N LYS A 6 5.53 4.48 10.54
CA LYS A 6 4.89 3.85 9.39
C LYS A 6 5.58 4.26 8.09
N ALA A 7 5.91 5.54 7.95
CA ALA A 7 6.60 6.02 6.76
C ALA A 7 7.99 5.39 6.65
N ALA A 8 8.73 5.36 7.76
CA ALA A 8 10.06 4.77 7.76
C ALA A 8 10.03 3.31 7.36
N MET A 9 9.09 2.55 7.91
CA MET A 9 8.98 1.14 7.56
C MET A 9 8.59 0.93 6.10
N PHE A 10 7.66 1.75 5.60
CA PHE A 10 7.25 1.65 4.20
C PHE A 10 8.44 1.82 3.26
N TRP A 11 9.24 2.85 3.47
CA TRP A 11 10.37 3.11 2.58
C TRP A 11 11.50 2.11 2.78
N ASP A 12 11.70 1.60 4.00
CA ASP A 12 12.67 0.54 4.24
C ASP A 12 12.29 -0.73 3.48
N LEU A 13 11.01 -1.09 3.50
CA LEU A 13 10.54 -2.27 2.78
C LEU A 13 10.57 -2.07 1.26
N ALA A 14 10.36 -0.83 0.81
CA ALA A 14 10.37 -0.52 -0.61
C ALA A 14 11.78 -0.47 -1.20
N GLN A 15 12.78 -0.20 -0.38
CA GLN A 15 14.14 0.02 -0.88
C GLN A 15 14.70 -1.15 -1.70
N PRO A 16 14.60 -2.41 -1.27
CA PRO A 16 15.09 -3.50 -2.11
C PRO A 16 14.41 -3.57 -3.47
N MET A 17 13.13 -3.29 -3.52
CA MET A 17 12.37 -3.30 -4.78
C MET A 17 12.84 -2.18 -5.70
N MET A 18 13.15 -1.02 -5.14
CA MET A 18 13.64 0.11 -5.93
C MET A 18 15.06 -0.13 -6.43
N LEU A 19 15.90 -0.72 -5.59
CA LEU A 19 17.28 -1.01 -5.97
C LEU A 19 17.37 -2.07 -7.06
N SER A 20 16.46 -3.04 -7.04
CA SER A 20 16.44 -4.10 -8.04
C SER A 20 15.79 -3.66 -9.37
N GLY A 21 15.14 -2.50 -9.37
CA GLY A 21 14.42 -2.02 -10.54
C GLY A 21 13.01 -2.58 -10.67
N GLU A 22 12.56 -3.38 -9.70
CA GLU A 22 11.19 -3.94 -9.73
C GLU A 22 10.13 -2.88 -9.47
N ALA A 23 10.47 -1.85 -8.71
CA ALA A 23 9.55 -0.79 -8.40
C ALA A 23 10.23 0.57 -8.51
N GLU A 24 9.43 1.60 -8.73
CA GLU A 24 9.91 2.97 -8.81
C GLU A 24 9.10 3.85 -7.89
N LYS A 25 9.75 4.87 -7.35
CA LYS A 25 9.06 5.90 -6.61
C LYS A 25 8.37 6.85 -7.59
N GLY A 26 7.10 7.10 -7.37
CA GLY A 26 6.35 8.04 -8.19
C GLY A 26 5.57 9.00 -7.31
N THR A 27 4.74 9.81 -7.95
CA THR A 27 3.89 10.76 -7.25
C THR A 27 2.47 10.64 -7.78
N MET A 28 1.51 10.55 -6.88
CA MET A 28 0.11 10.50 -7.23
C MET A 28 -0.59 11.59 -6.44
N MET A 29 -1.13 12.59 -7.14
CA MET A 29 -1.80 13.75 -6.52
C MET A 29 -0.90 14.42 -5.48
N GLY A 30 0.39 14.55 -5.82
CA GLY A 30 1.36 15.21 -4.94
C GLY A 30 1.87 14.37 -3.79
N HIS A 31 1.46 13.10 -3.70
CA HIS A 31 1.82 12.23 -2.60
C HIS A 31 2.71 11.08 -3.08
N PRO A 32 3.82 10.77 -2.38
CA PRO A 32 4.72 9.71 -2.81
C PRO A 32 4.04 8.35 -2.85
N CYS A 33 4.38 7.57 -3.86
CA CYS A 33 3.83 6.23 -4.02
C CYS A 33 4.82 5.33 -4.75
N LEU A 34 4.52 4.04 -4.81
CA LEU A 34 5.31 3.06 -5.54
C LEU A 34 4.55 2.61 -6.78
N ARG A 35 5.30 2.41 -7.86
CA ARG A 35 4.73 1.89 -9.09
C ARG A 35 5.65 0.83 -9.70
N THR A 36 5.07 -0.06 -10.49
CA THR A 36 5.82 -1.03 -11.28
C THR A 36 5.23 -1.05 -12.67
N LYS A 37 6.10 -1.01 -13.69
CA LYS A 37 5.67 -0.97 -15.08
C LYS A 37 4.68 0.16 -15.36
N GLY A 38 4.89 1.29 -14.69
CA GLY A 38 4.04 2.46 -14.86
C GLY A 38 2.71 2.43 -14.11
N LYS A 39 2.46 1.39 -13.32
CA LYS A 39 1.20 1.25 -12.57
C LYS A 39 1.44 1.39 -11.09
N PHE A 40 0.65 2.21 -10.43
CA PHE A 40 0.77 2.41 -8.98
C PHE A 40 0.22 1.19 -8.25
N PHE A 41 0.92 0.76 -7.20
CA PHE A 41 0.46 -0.39 -6.42
C PHE A 41 0.49 -0.16 -4.90
N ALA A 42 1.15 0.88 -4.43
CA ALA A 42 1.23 1.16 -3.00
C ALA A 42 1.46 2.63 -2.73
N SER A 43 0.95 3.10 -1.60
CA SER A 43 1.14 4.48 -1.16
C SER A 43 0.91 4.54 0.35
N LEU A 44 1.02 5.72 0.92
CA LEU A 44 0.70 5.97 2.32
C LEU A 44 -0.45 6.96 2.42
N GLY A 45 -1.30 6.78 3.43
CA GLY A 45 -2.39 7.69 3.70
C GLY A 45 -1.87 9.07 4.10
N ARG A 46 -2.64 10.09 3.76
CA ARG A 46 -2.21 11.48 3.96
C ARG A 46 -2.04 11.88 5.41
N GLN A 47 -2.88 11.35 6.29
CA GLN A 47 -2.88 11.80 7.68
C GLN A 47 -2.02 10.94 8.58
N ASP A 48 -2.20 9.63 8.51
CA ASP A 48 -1.59 8.72 9.46
C ASP A 48 -0.50 7.83 8.86
N ASN A 49 -0.21 8.00 7.56
CA ASN A 49 0.75 7.16 6.84
C ASN A 49 0.38 5.68 6.90
N ASP A 50 -0.91 5.38 6.95
CA ASP A 50 -1.37 4.01 6.85
C ASP A 50 -1.04 3.47 5.46
N LEU A 51 -0.76 2.18 5.38
CA LEU A 51 -0.42 1.57 4.10
C LEU A 51 -1.66 1.45 3.21
N ILE A 52 -1.54 1.91 1.98
CA ILE A 52 -2.58 1.77 0.96
C ILE A 52 -2.00 0.89 -0.13
N VAL A 53 -2.64 -0.26 -0.40
CA VAL A 53 -2.13 -1.23 -1.39
C VAL A 53 -3.22 -1.61 -2.37
N LYS A 54 -2.82 -1.82 -3.61
CA LYS A 54 -3.75 -2.27 -4.66
C LYS A 54 -3.73 -3.78 -4.76
N LEU A 55 -4.88 -4.39 -4.50
CA LEU A 55 -5.04 -5.83 -4.48
C LEU A 55 -6.32 -6.20 -5.24
N PRO A 56 -6.46 -7.47 -5.68
CA PRO A 56 -7.73 -7.88 -6.28
C PRO A 56 -8.89 -7.61 -5.33
N ALA A 57 -10.04 -7.24 -5.87
CA ALA A 57 -11.20 -6.88 -5.05
C ALA A 57 -11.58 -7.98 -4.07
N GLU A 58 -11.47 -9.24 -4.48
CA GLU A 58 -11.79 -10.38 -3.61
C GLU A 58 -10.83 -10.44 -2.42
N ARG A 59 -9.55 -10.14 -2.67
CA ARG A 59 -8.54 -10.14 -1.60
C ARG A 59 -8.82 -9.01 -0.61
N VAL A 60 -9.18 -7.83 -1.13
CA VAL A 60 -9.53 -6.70 -0.27
C VAL A 60 -10.71 -7.06 0.62
N GLN A 61 -11.75 -7.67 0.06
CA GLN A 61 -12.92 -8.08 0.85
C GLN A 61 -12.56 -9.11 1.91
N ALA A 62 -11.68 -10.06 1.58
CA ALA A 62 -11.25 -11.06 2.54
C ALA A 62 -10.49 -10.43 3.72
N LEU A 63 -9.64 -9.45 3.43
CA LEU A 63 -8.90 -8.75 4.48
C LEU A 63 -9.83 -7.93 5.37
N ILE A 64 -10.81 -7.27 4.78
CA ILE A 64 -11.79 -6.51 5.55
C ILE A 64 -12.61 -7.44 6.44
N ALA A 65 -13.04 -8.57 5.90
CA ALA A 65 -13.81 -9.56 6.66
C ALA A 65 -13.00 -10.14 7.82
N ALA A 66 -11.68 -10.26 7.65
CA ALA A 66 -10.79 -10.75 8.70
C ALA A 66 -10.33 -9.65 9.64
N ASP A 67 -10.83 -8.44 9.48
CA ASP A 67 -10.49 -7.28 10.31
C ASP A 67 -9.01 -6.89 10.19
N LYS A 68 -8.41 -7.16 9.04
CA LYS A 68 -7.01 -6.82 8.77
C LYS A 68 -6.84 -5.61 7.88
N ALA A 69 -7.92 -5.11 7.31
CA ALA A 69 -7.91 -3.94 6.45
C ALA A 69 -9.22 -3.18 6.59
N ALA A 70 -9.19 -1.93 6.16
CA ALA A 70 -10.38 -1.10 6.07
C ALA A 70 -10.60 -0.72 4.61
N PRO A 71 -11.82 -0.35 4.23
CA PRO A 71 -12.06 0.15 2.88
C PRO A 71 -11.30 1.47 2.66
N PHE A 72 -10.75 1.64 1.47
CA PHE A 72 -10.13 2.91 1.11
C PHE A 72 -11.20 3.77 0.44
N ALA A 73 -11.65 4.81 1.15
CA ALA A 73 -12.74 5.66 0.68
C ALA A 73 -12.43 7.13 0.99
N PRO A 74 -11.44 7.73 0.31
CA PRO A 74 -10.95 9.06 0.67
C PRO A 74 -11.98 10.17 0.54
N ASN A 75 -12.95 10.06 -0.35
CA ASN A 75 -13.97 11.09 -0.52
C ASN A 75 -15.38 10.48 -0.43
N GLY A 76 -15.53 9.50 0.45
CA GLY A 76 -16.80 8.80 0.58
C GLY A 76 -17.06 7.78 -0.53
N ARG A 77 -16.17 7.71 -1.52
CA ARG A 77 -16.28 6.75 -2.61
C ARG A 77 -15.29 5.62 -2.38
N THR A 78 -15.78 4.38 -2.29
CA THR A 78 -14.94 3.22 -2.05
C THR A 78 -14.22 2.76 -3.31
N PHE A 79 -12.91 2.57 -3.20
CA PHE A 79 -12.11 1.99 -4.27
C PHE A 79 -11.92 0.50 -3.95
N ARG A 80 -12.57 -0.36 -4.71
CA ARG A 80 -12.66 -1.79 -4.39
C ARG A 80 -11.34 -2.54 -4.42
N GLU A 81 -10.39 -2.08 -5.24
CA GLU A 81 -9.11 -2.74 -5.38
C GLU A 81 -8.01 -2.06 -4.56
N TRP A 82 -8.38 -1.23 -3.61
CA TRP A 82 -7.44 -0.59 -2.72
C TRP A 82 -7.82 -0.90 -1.28
N ALA A 83 -6.84 -1.33 -0.49
CA ALA A 83 -7.04 -1.64 0.91
C ALA A 83 -6.25 -0.69 1.78
N LEU A 84 -6.83 -0.29 2.90
CA LEU A 84 -6.18 0.55 3.89
C LEU A 84 -5.74 -0.34 5.05
N ILE A 85 -4.43 -0.39 5.30
CA ILE A 85 -3.85 -1.22 6.36
C ILE A 85 -3.39 -0.30 7.47
N THR A 86 -4.06 -0.35 8.60
CA THR A 86 -3.79 0.56 9.71
C THR A 86 -2.79 0.01 10.72
N GLU A 87 -2.73 -1.31 10.86
CA GLU A 87 -1.83 -1.93 11.81
C GLU A 87 -0.40 -1.97 11.28
N LEU A 88 0.55 -1.57 12.09
CA LEU A 88 1.96 -1.59 11.72
C LEU A 88 2.56 -2.95 12.02
N ASP A 89 2.78 -3.74 10.98
CA ASP A 89 3.34 -5.07 11.08
C ASP A 89 4.28 -5.27 9.88
N GLU A 90 5.56 -5.34 10.15
CA GLU A 90 6.56 -5.39 9.09
C GLU A 90 6.38 -6.57 8.13
N GLN A 91 6.14 -7.76 8.65
CA GLN A 91 5.98 -8.93 7.79
C GLN A 91 4.71 -8.86 6.98
N ALA A 92 3.62 -8.40 7.58
CA ALA A 92 2.36 -8.24 6.87
C ALA A 92 2.49 -7.21 5.76
N TRP A 93 3.10 -6.05 6.06
CA TRP A 93 3.29 -5.00 5.06
C TRP A 93 4.15 -5.49 3.90
N LYS A 94 5.23 -6.23 4.22
CA LYS A 94 6.09 -6.77 3.17
C LYS A 94 5.31 -7.70 2.25
N GLY A 95 4.47 -8.56 2.82
CA GLY A 95 3.62 -9.45 2.05
C GLY A 95 2.64 -8.71 1.17
N TYR A 96 1.98 -7.68 1.72
CA TYR A 96 1.02 -6.90 0.94
C TYR A 96 1.69 -6.15 -0.20
N LEU A 97 2.88 -5.60 0.03
CA LEU A 97 3.62 -4.92 -1.03
C LEU A 97 3.97 -5.88 -2.17
N GLU A 98 4.39 -7.10 -1.83
CA GLU A 98 4.70 -8.10 -2.85
C GLU A 98 3.45 -8.53 -3.61
N GLU A 99 2.34 -8.75 -2.89
CA GLU A 99 1.07 -9.11 -3.53
C GLU A 99 0.61 -8.01 -4.49
N ALA A 100 0.68 -6.76 -4.03
CA ALA A 100 0.21 -5.63 -4.83
C ALA A 100 1.08 -5.43 -6.07
N LYS A 101 2.40 -5.55 -5.92
CA LYS A 101 3.32 -5.44 -7.04
C LYS A 101 3.01 -6.50 -8.09
N ALA A 102 2.81 -7.73 -7.67
CA ALA A 102 2.51 -8.83 -8.58
C ALA A 102 1.16 -8.64 -9.27
N PHE A 103 0.19 -8.11 -8.56
CA PHE A 103 -1.15 -7.92 -9.10
C PHE A 103 -1.18 -6.94 -10.27
N VAL A 104 -0.44 -5.84 -10.17
CA VAL A 104 -0.48 -4.82 -11.22
C VAL A 104 0.57 -5.03 -12.30
N ALA A 105 1.53 -5.90 -12.08
CA ALA A 105 2.63 -6.15 -13.02
C ALA A 105 2.15 -6.82 -14.30
#